data_d50269f3d668d05d510fea9fefb35f7f
#
_entry.id   d50269f3d668d05d510fea9fefb35f7f
#
_cell.length_a   1.000
_cell.length_b   1.000
_cell.length_c   1.000
_cell.angle_alpha   90.00
_cell.angle_beta   90.00
_cell.angle_gamma   90.00
#
_symmetry.space_group_name_H-M   'P 1'
#
loop_
_entity.id
_entity.type
_entity.pdbx_description
1 polymer ?
#
loop_
_entity_poly.entity_id
_entity_poly.type
_entity_poly.pdbx_seq_one_letter_code
_entity_poly.pdbx_strand_id
1 'polypeptide(L)'
;MIKVKILTDDRVRKRGLFAEHGLSLWIEKDGKNILFDTGQSSVFCHNATAMGIDLKTADYVVISHGHYDHCGGLQYFPHDDKAPIIYAHPDAFLKKFASTDKDEPFREVGIPFDISQQEWLKERIVYSRQPVKIDHGMIVSGEIPCNSSFEVVPRDFSIEKDGELIRDTMLDEQMLIIEDDGEIAIFLGCSHPGIINSIKYAQKLVPDKRIKLLLAGMHLEHVSPIQLQTTIQQILDINISMVIPLHCTGFGAMCEIKRVLNKGCQLLCAGDVIEI
;
A
#
# COMPACT_ATOMS: atom_id res chain seq x y z
N MET A 1 -8.40 16.31 10.26
CA MET A 1 -8.35 16.43 8.78
C MET A 1 -7.13 15.69 8.27
N ILE A 2 -7.31 14.82 7.30
CA ILE A 2 -6.24 14.07 6.63
C ILE A 2 -6.13 14.58 5.19
N LYS A 3 -4.91 14.92 4.76
CA LYS A 3 -4.63 15.31 3.37
C LYS A 3 -3.73 14.28 2.73
N VAL A 4 -4.14 13.76 1.56
CA VAL A 4 -3.40 12.74 0.81
C VAL A 4 -3.06 13.27 -0.57
N LYS A 5 -1.80 13.11 -0.97
CA LYS A 5 -1.30 13.42 -2.30
C LYS A 5 -0.73 12.13 -2.91
N ILE A 6 -1.23 11.73 -4.07
CA ILE A 6 -0.78 10.53 -4.76
C ILE A 6 0.49 10.88 -5.52
N LEU A 7 1.64 10.35 -5.06
CA LEU A 7 2.93 10.60 -5.70
C LEU A 7 3.14 9.66 -6.90
N THR A 8 2.76 8.39 -6.76
CA THR A 8 2.94 7.38 -7.81
C THR A 8 1.69 6.51 -7.92
N ASP A 9 1.25 6.24 -9.12
CA ASP A 9 0.18 5.33 -9.54
C ASP A 9 0.45 4.91 -11.00
N ASP A 10 -0.17 3.85 -11.45
CA ASP A 10 -0.06 3.33 -12.84
C ASP A 10 -0.56 4.32 -13.89
N ARG A 11 -1.21 5.41 -13.47
CA ARG A 11 -1.80 6.43 -14.34
C ARG A 11 -1.44 7.84 -13.86
N VAL A 12 -1.36 8.76 -14.83
CA VAL A 12 -1.17 10.19 -14.59
C VAL A 12 -1.98 11.02 -15.59
N ARG A 13 -2.53 12.14 -15.12
CA ARG A 13 -3.29 13.10 -15.98
C ARG A 13 -2.67 14.48 -15.99
N LYS A 14 -1.81 14.80 -15.03
CA LYS A 14 -1.21 16.13 -14.89
C LYS A 14 0.10 16.24 -15.66
N ARG A 15 0.27 17.34 -16.38
CA ARG A 15 1.50 17.64 -17.12
C ARG A 15 2.67 17.79 -16.14
N GLY A 16 3.82 17.23 -16.51
CA GLY A 16 5.06 17.34 -15.75
C GLY A 16 5.20 16.28 -14.64
N LEU A 17 4.20 15.42 -14.47
CA LEU A 17 4.28 14.27 -13.60
C LEU A 17 4.43 12.98 -14.41
N PHE A 18 4.95 11.95 -13.78
CA PHE A 18 5.14 10.63 -14.36
C PHE A 18 4.26 9.58 -13.67
N ALA A 19 3.86 8.59 -14.43
CA ALA A 19 3.27 7.35 -13.95
C ALA A 19 4.32 6.24 -14.01
N GLU A 20 4.19 5.27 -13.14
CA GLU A 20 4.90 3.99 -13.22
C GLU A 20 4.03 2.91 -12.58
N HIS A 21 4.30 1.65 -12.89
CA HIS A 21 3.66 0.57 -12.15
C HIS A 21 4.15 0.62 -10.70
N GLY A 22 3.25 0.95 -9.77
CA GLY A 22 3.57 1.09 -8.36
C GLY A 22 2.76 2.15 -7.65
N LEU A 23 2.85 2.17 -6.34
CA LEU A 23 2.12 3.08 -5.46
C LEU A 23 3.06 3.88 -4.57
N SER A 24 2.77 5.18 -4.41
CA SER A 24 3.37 6.02 -3.37
C SER A 24 2.41 7.14 -3.00
N LEU A 25 2.22 7.34 -1.70
CA LEU A 25 1.30 8.34 -1.14
C LEU A 25 2.04 9.23 -0.14
N TRP A 26 1.79 10.53 -0.24
CA TRP A 26 2.16 11.49 0.80
C TRP A 26 0.94 11.86 1.60
N ILE A 27 1.00 11.62 2.92
CA ILE A 27 -0.13 11.80 3.83
C ILE A 27 0.26 12.81 4.90
N GLU A 28 -0.56 13.84 5.06
CA GLU A 28 -0.39 14.89 6.07
C GLU A 28 -1.51 14.76 7.11
N LYS A 29 -1.15 14.65 8.40
CA LYS A 29 -2.11 14.55 9.52
C LYS A 29 -1.52 15.16 10.79
N ASP A 30 -2.21 16.16 11.38
CA ASP A 30 -1.86 16.79 12.66
C ASP A 30 -0.39 17.26 12.75
N GLY A 31 0.11 17.84 11.64
CA GLY A 31 1.49 18.32 11.54
C GLY A 31 2.52 17.22 11.33
N LYS A 32 2.09 15.97 11.11
CA LYS A 32 2.94 14.84 10.74
C LYS A 32 2.84 14.55 9.25
N ASN A 33 3.98 14.18 8.68
CA ASN A 33 4.14 13.80 7.28
C ASN A 33 4.49 12.31 7.19
N ILE A 34 3.69 11.54 6.47
CA ILE A 34 3.89 10.11 6.28
C ILE A 34 4.06 9.83 4.78
N LEU A 35 5.13 9.14 4.41
CA LEU A 35 5.27 8.53 3.10
C LEU A 35 4.81 7.07 3.21
N PHE A 36 3.74 6.71 2.51
CA PHE A 36 3.26 5.34 2.41
C PHE A 36 3.66 4.79 1.05
N ASP A 37 4.53 3.78 1.05
CA ASP A 37 5.22 3.22 -0.11
C ASP A 37 6.03 4.23 -0.94
N THR A 38 6.87 3.73 -1.86
CA THR A 38 7.84 4.55 -2.60
C THR A 38 7.79 4.34 -4.11
N GLY A 39 6.85 3.51 -4.61
CA GLY A 39 6.87 3.10 -6.02
C GLY A 39 8.08 2.22 -6.34
N GLN A 40 8.33 2.01 -7.63
CA GLN A 40 9.44 1.14 -8.09
C GLN A 40 10.74 1.91 -8.34
N SER A 41 10.70 3.22 -8.55
CA SER A 41 11.84 4.00 -8.98
C SER A 41 11.91 5.40 -8.33
N SER A 42 12.71 6.30 -8.89
CA SER A 42 12.78 7.70 -8.45
C SER A 42 11.58 8.57 -8.88
N VAL A 43 10.56 8.01 -9.51
CA VAL A 43 9.38 8.76 -9.99
C VAL A 43 8.67 9.47 -8.85
N PHE A 44 8.51 8.83 -7.68
CA PHE A 44 7.90 9.50 -6.52
C PHE A 44 8.68 10.74 -6.08
N CYS A 45 10.01 10.75 -6.16
CA CYS A 45 10.85 11.92 -5.85
C CYS A 45 10.61 13.05 -6.85
N HIS A 46 10.58 12.73 -8.16
CA HIS A 46 10.29 13.69 -9.20
C HIS A 46 8.91 14.32 -8.99
N ASN A 47 7.89 13.48 -8.78
CA ASN A 47 6.51 13.93 -8.60
C ASN A 47 6.35 14.74 -7.29
N ALA A 48 6.98 14.33 -6.19
CA ALA A 48 7.01 15.11 -4.95
C ALA A 48 7.57 16.51 -5.18
N THR A 49 8.73 16.62 -5.83
CA THR A 49 9.35 17.92 -6.18
C THR A 49 8.41 18.78 -7.04
N ALA A 50 7.81 18.20 -8.08
CA ALA A 50 6.89 18.90 -8.98
C ALA A 50 5.59 19.34 -8.28
N MET A 51 5.18 18.63 -7.21
CA MET A 51 4.03 18.97 -6.36
C MET A 51 4.38 19.87 -5.17
N GLY A 52 5.64 20.32 -5.06
CA GLY A 52 6.11 21.19 -3.97
C GLY A 52 6.21 20.49 -2.63
N ILE A 53 6.48 19.18 -2.61
CA ILE A 53 6.66 18.36 -1.41
C ILE A 53 8.16 18.16 -1.17
N ASP A 54 8.62 18.51 0.02
CA ASP A 54 9.96 18.17 0.48
C ASP A 54 9.92 16.83 1.24
N LEU A 55 10.36 15.77 0.60
CA LEU A 55 10.37 14.41 1.19
C LEU A 55 11.23 14.32 2.45
N LYS A 56 12.22 15.20 2.66
CA LYS A 56 13.03 15.23 3.88
C LYS A 56 12.22 15.61 5.12
N THR A 57 11.03 16.18 4.94
CA THR A 57 10.13 16.52 6.04
C THR A 57 9.25 15.35 6.48
N ALA A 58 9.44 14.15 5.93
CA ALA A 58 8.74 12.97 6.38
C ALA A 58 9.12 12.63 7.83
N ASP A 59 8.13 12.45 8.70
CA ASP A 59 8.31 11.90 10.05
C ASP A 59 8.39 10.37 10.00
N TYR A 60 7.59 9.77 9.13
CA TYR A 60 7.45 8.32 8.99
C TYR A 60 7.45 7.88 7.53
N VAL A 61 8.04 6.72 7.28
CA VAL A 61 7.82 5.93 6.05
C VAL A 61 7.15 4.62 6.46
N VAL A 62 6.10 4.23 5.78
CA VAL A 62 5.43 2.94 5.97
C VAL A 62 5.54 2.15 4.68
N ILE A 63 6.15 0.99 4.73
CA ILE A 63 6.23 0.07 3.60
C ILE A 63 5.12 -0.97 3.76
N SER A 64 4.21 -1.00 2.80
CA SER A 64 3.07 -1.94 2.84
C SER A 64 3.52 -3.38 2.73
N HIS A 65 4.42 -3.69 1.80
CA HIS A 65 5.02 -5.01 1.58
C HIS A 65 6.27 -4.91 0.70
N GLY A 66 6.96 -6.01 0.51
CA GLY A 66 8.29 -6.05 -0.10
C GLY A 66 8.34 -6.25 -1.61
N HIS A 67 7.29 -5.96 -2.37
CA HIS A 67 7.39 -5.96 -3.83
C HIS A 67 8.07 -4.68 -4.35
N TYR A 68 8.82 -4.80 -5.45
CA TYR A 68 9.65 -3.73 -6.01
C TYR A 68 8.86 -2.46 -6.34
N ASP A 69 7.61 -2.59 -6.73
CA ASP A 69 6.70 -1.51 -7.12
C ASP A 69 6.10 -0.74 -5.92
N HIS A 70 6.43 -1.16 -4.69
CA HIS A 70 6.09 -0.49 -3.44
C HIS A 70 7.31 -0.01 -2.66
N CYS A 71 8.40 -0.75 -2.70
CA CYS A 71 9.60 -0.46 -1.91
C CYS A 71 10.85 -0.13 -2.75
N GLY A 72 10.83 -0.32 -4.06
CA GLY A 72 11.98 -0.13 -4.94
C GLY A 72 12.50 1.31 -4.97
N GLY A 73 11.59 2.28 -4.83
CA GLY A 73 11.96 3.69 -4.76
C GLY A 73 12.72 4.08 -3.51
N LEU A 74 12.68 3.29 -2.44
CA LEU A 74 13.29 3.63 -1.15
C LEU A 74 14.80 3.93 -1.25
N GLN A 75 15.52 3.31 -2.19
CA GLN A 75 16.93 3.59 -2.47
C GLN A 75 17.18 5.04 -2.95
N TYR A 76 16.16 5.72 -3.48
CA TYR A 76 16.25 7.10 -3.97
C TYR A 76 15.71 8.11 -2.98
N PHE A 77 15.24 7.66 -1.80
CA PHE A 77 14.69 8.56 -0.79
C PHE A 77 15.77 9.56 -0.35
N PRO A 78 15.51 10.89 -0.42
CA PRO A 78 16.47 11.90 -0.01
C PRO A 78 16.56 11.93 1.52
N HIS A 79 17.68 11.50 2.08
CA HIS A 79 17.92 11.43 3.53
C HIS A 79 19.02 12.38 3.99
N ASP A 80 18.94 12.76 5.23
CA ASP A 80 19.97 13.45 6.01
C ASP A 80 19.95 12.94 7.46
N ASP A 81 20.58 13.63 8.39
CA ASP A 81 20.63 13.23 9.81
C ASP A 81 19.25 13.13 10.49
N LYS A 82 18.21 13.73 9.88
CA LYS A 82 16.82 13.69 10.35
C LYS A 82 15.97 12.68 9.59
N ALA A 83 16.58 11.67 8.98
CA ALA A 83 15.85 10.64 8.25
C ALA A 83 14.66 10.07 9.05
N PRO A 84 13.51 9.80 8.40
CA PRO A 84 12.28 9.32 9.06
C PRO A 84 12.47 7.96 9.72
N ILE A 85 11.56 7.62 10.63
CA ILE A 85 11.40 6.23 11.09
C ILE A 85 10.67 5.45 10.01
N ILE A 86 11.17 4.26 9.67
CA ILE A 86 10.62 3.40 8.63
C ILE A 86 9.97 2.19 9.28
N TYR A 87 8.69 1.98 9.04
CA TYR A 87 7.95 0.81 9.52
C TYR A 87 7.81 -0.21 8.41
N ALA A 88 8.30 -1.41 8.63
CA ALA A 88 8.25 -2.51 7.67
C ALA A 88 8.06 -3.86 8.39
N HIS A 89 7.52 -4.83 7.66
CA HIS A 89 7.54 -6.21 8.12
C HIS A 89 8.94 -6.81 7.96
N PRO A 90 9.41 -7.70 8.84
CA PRO A 90 10.75 -8.28 8.73
C PRO A 90 10.97 -9.10 7.44
N ASP A 91 9.93 -9.69 6.86
CA ASP A 91 10.02 -10.47 5.64
C ASP A 91 9.88 -9.58 4.35
N ALA A 92 9.64 -8.26 4.48
CA ALA A 92 9.48 -7.35 3.34
C ALA A 92 10.76 -7.25 2.48
N PHE A 93 11.92 -7.44 3.07
CA PHE A 93 13.20 -7.32 2.38
C PHE A 93 13.85 -8.66 2.02
N LEU A 94 13.10 -9.76 2.11
CA LEU A 94 13.52 -11.05 1.55
C LEU A 94 13.45 -11.02 0.02
N LYS A 95 14.23 -11.84 -0.63
CA LYS A 95 14.09 -12.03 -2.08
C LYS A 95 12.75 -12.66 -2.40
N LYS A 96 12.03 -12.01 -3.30
CA LYS A 96 10.69 -12.43 -3.74
C LYS A 96 10.70 -12.70 -5.23
N PHE A 97 9.92 -13.69 -5.63
CA PHE A 97 9.87 -14.16 -7.01
C PHE A 97 8.42 -14.37 -7.43
N ALA A 98 8.12 -14.11 -8.70
CA ALA A 98 6.85 -14.45 -9.33
C ALA A 98 7.08 -15.38 -10.52
N SER A 99 6.16 -16.32 -10.73
CA SER A 99 6.08 -17.16 -11.92
C SER A 99 4.62 -17.33 -12.30
N THR A 100 4.25 -16.86 -13.47
CA THR A 100 2.88 -16.96 -14.01
C THR A 100 2.66 -18.27 -14.76
N ASP A 101 3.73 -18.97 -15.14
CA ASP A 101 3.69 -20.24 -15.84
C ASP A 101 4.73 -21.21 -15.24
N LYS A 102 4.40 -22.51 -15.20
CA LYS A 102 5.30 -23.56 -14.70
C LYS A 102 6.57 -23.73 -15.53
N ASP A 103 6.52 -23.29 -16.77
CA ASP A 103 7.62 -23.40 -17.74
C ASP A 103 8.41 -22.07 -17.87
N GLU A 104 8.00 -20.98 -17.22
CA GLU A 104 8.75 -19.74 -17.20
C GLU A 104 9.72 -19.67 -16.02
N PRO A 105 10.92 -19.06 -16.21
CA PRO A 105 11.82 -18.81 -15.12
C PRO A 105 11.21 -17.85 -14.11
N PHE A 106 11.45 -18.07 -12.84
CA PHE A 106 11.07 -17.14 -11.78
C PHE A 106 11.65 -15.75 -12.05
N ARG A 107 10.76 -14.74 -12.06
CA ARG A 107 11.16 -13.34 -12.14
C ARG A 107 11.28 -12.79 -10.73
N GLU A 108 12.38 -12.14 -10.40
CA GLU A 108 12.54 -11.42 -9.15
C GLU A 108 11.57 -10.23 -9.09
N VAL A 109 10.79 -10.15 -8.01
CA VAL A 109 9.78 -9.11 -7.77
C VAL A 109 9.95 -8.47 -6.39
N GLY A 110 11.01 -8.79 -5.67
CA GLY A 110 11.37 -8.20 -4.40
C GLY A 110 12.06 -6.85 -4.55
N ILE A 111 12.63 -6.36 -3.46
CA ILE A 111 13.41 -5.13 -3.41
C ILE A 111 14.61 -5.20 -4.37
N PRO A 112 14.80 -4.19 -5.27
CA PRO A 112 15.80 -4.27 -6.33
C PRO A 112 17.22 -3.81 -5.89
N PHE A 113 17.45 -3.66 -4.59
CA PHE A 113 18.73 -3.23 -4.03
C PHE A 113 19.04 -3.99 -2.74
N ASP A 114 20.31 -4.07 -2.38
CA ASP A 114 20.73 -4.70 -1.12
C ASP A 114 20.58 -3.70 0.04
N ILE A 115 19.61 -3.94 0.91
CA ILE A 115 19.37 -3.11 2.09
C ILE A 115 20.56 -3.11 3.06
N SER A 116 21.40 -4.16 3.00
CA SER A 116 22.60 -4.24 3.83
C SER A 116 23.66 -3.18 3.48
N GLN A 117 23.59 -2.63 2.29
CA GLN A 117 24.48 -1.56 1.81
C GLN A 117 23.93 -0.16 2.10
N GLN A 118 22.72 -0.06 2.63
CA GLN A 118 22.06 1.22 2.96
C GLN A 118 22.13 1.44 4.48
N GLU A 119 23.24 1.97 4.99
CA GLU A 119 23.45 2.13 6.44
C GLU A 119 22.34 2.97 7.12
N TRP A 120 21.93 4.07 6.48
CA TRP A 120 20.89 4.94 7.02
C TRP A 120 19.53 4.21 7.19
N LEU A 121 19.21 3.26 6.31
CA LEU A 121 17.99 2.44 6.41
C LEU A 121 18.04 1.54 7.63
N LYS A 122 19.16 0.83 7.84
CA LYS A 122 19.30 -0.12 8.95
C LYS A 122 19.04 0.51 10.33
N GLU A 123 19.49 1.74 10.51
CA GLU A 123 19.35 2.47 11.77
C GLU A 123 17.93 3.00 12.00
N ARG A 124 17.12 3.10 10.94
CA ARG A 124 15.78 3.73 10.95
C ARG A 124 14.63 2.78 10.82
N ILE A 125 14.86 1.51 10.45
CA ILE A 125 13.78 0.54 10.26
C ILE A 125 13.35 -0.04 11.61
N VAL A 126 12.04 0.05 11.84
CA VAL A 126 11.33 -0.64 12.92
C VAL A 126 10.56 -1.80 12.30
N TYR A 127 11.02 -3.00 12.60
CA TYR A 127 10.35 -4.22 12.13
C TYR A 127 9.27 -4.66 13.09
N SER A 128 8.08 -4.97 12.56
CA SER A 128 7.03 -5.60 13.36
C SER A 128 6.15 -6.56 12.55
N ARG A 129 5.77 -7.66 13.19
CA ARG A 129 4.72 -8.59 12.73
C ARG A 129 3.36 -8.26 13.35
N GLN A 130 3.36 -7.50 14.43
CA GLN A 130 2.18 -7.17 15.22
C GLN A 130 1.80 -5.69 14.99
N PRO A 131 0.57 -5.31 15.32
CA PRO A 131 0.14 -3.91 15.25
C PRO A 131 1.05 -2.99 16.07
N VAL A 132 1.50 -1.90 15.46
CA VAL A 132 2.32 -0.87 16.11
C VAL A 132 1.61 0.47 16.03
N LYS A 133 1.42 1.10 17.18
CA LYS A 133 0.98 2.49 17.26
C LYS A 133 2.18 3.38 16.98
N ILE A 134 2.18 4.07 15.84
CA ILE A 134 3.31 4.90 15.40
C ILE A 134 3.19 6.34 15.87
N ASP A 135 1.96 6.83 16.06
CA ASP A 135 1.64 8.14 16.64
C ASP A 135 0.22 8.13 17.19
N HIS A 136 -0.25 9.27 17.70
CA HIS A 136 -1.64 9.41 18.17
C HIS A 136 -2.62 9.14 17.03
N GLY A 137 -3.48 8.12 17.22
CA GLY A 137 -4.47 7.72 16.21
C GLY A 137 -3.88 7.10 14.94
N MET A 138 -2.60 6.69 14.92
CA MET A 138 -1.96 6.08 13.75
C MET A 138 -1.41 4.70 14.09
N ILE A 139 -1.83 3.70 13.34
CA ILE A 139 -1.48 2.28 13.55
C ILE A 139 -0.98 1.68 12.23
N VAL A 140 0.18 1.04 12.27
CA VAL A 140 0.62 0.08 11.25
C VAL A 140 0.19 -1.30 11.70
N SER A 141 -0.54 -2.05 10.86
CA SER A 141 -1.30 -3.22 11.30
C SER A 141 -0.47 -4.46 11.61
N GLY A 142 0.75 -4.56 11.08
CA GLY A 142 1.42 -5.85 11.01
C GLY A 142 0.68 -6.84 10.10
N GLU A 143 0.89 -8.14 10.30
CA GLU A 143 0.35 -9.22 9.48
C GLU A 143 -1.18 -9.18 9.40
N ILE A 144 -1.73 -9.23 8.18
CA ILE A 144 -3.18 -9.22 7.92
C ILE A 144 -3.69 -10.66 7.83
N PRO A 145 -4.63 -11.09 8.71
CA PRO A 145 -5.17 -12.44 8.68
C PRO A 145 -6.02 -12.70 7.42
N CYS A 146 -5.79 -13.81 6.75
CA CYS A 146 -6.58 -14.27 5.60
C CYS A 146 -7.69 -15.24 6.06
N ASN A 147 -8.86 -14.71 6.41
CA ASN A 147 -9.98 -15.48 6.98
C ASN A 147 -11.20 -15.59 6.06
N SER A 148 -11.24 -14.84 4.97
CA SER A 148 -12.33 -14.88 3.99
C SER A 148 -12.32 -16.18 3.20
N SER A 149 -13.50 -16.75 2.91
CA SER A 149 -13.60 -17.98 2.14
C SER A 149 -13.47 -17.77 0.63
N PHE A 150 -13.56 -16.52 0.14
CA PHE A 150 -13.53 -16.19 -1.28
C PHE A 150 -12.31 -15.39 -1.72
N GLU A 151 -11.55 -14.81 -0.78
CA GLU A 151 -10.27 -14.17 -1.03
C GLU A 151 -9.14 -15.18 -0.77
N VAL A 152 -8.28 -15.33 -1.74
CA VAL A 152 -7.17 -16.29 -1.69
C VAL A 152 -5.88 -15.56 -2.00
N VAL A 153 -4.88 -15.71 -1.13
CA VAL A 153 -3.53 -15.22 -1.41
C VAL A 153 -3.03 -15.81 -2.73
N PRO A 154 -2.54 -14.99 -3.66
CA PRO A 154 -2.02 -15.44 -4.94
C PRO A 154 -0.99 -16.57 -4.78
N ARG A 155 -0.97 -17.53 -5.70
CA ARG A 155 -0.10 -18.72 -5.61
C ARG A 155 1.18 -18.61 -6.44
N ASP A 156 1.28 -17.54 -7.18
CA ASP A 156 2.32 -17.33 -8.19
C ASP A 156 3.60 -16.74 -7.59
N PHE A 157 3.59 -16.47 -6.27
CA PHE A 157 4.69 -15.84 -5.55
C PHE A 157 5.43 -16.81 -4.64
N SER A 158 6.75 -16.61 -4.58
CA SER A 158 7.68 -17.36 -3.73
C SER A 158 8.67 -16.42 -3.05
N ILE A 159 9.18 -16.83 -1.89
CA ILE A 159 10.24 -16.15 -1.16
C ILE A 159 11.43 -17.07 -0.95
N GLU A 160 12.64 -16.50 -0.94
CA GLU A 160 13.85 -17.21 -0.50
C GLU A 160 14.01 -17.03 1.02
N LYS A 161 13.93 -18.13 1.76
CA LYS A 161 14.10 -18.12 3.21
C LYS A 161 15.00 -19.29 3.62
N ASP A 162 16.04 -19.00 4.38
CA ASP A 162 17.02 -19.99 4.84
C ASP A 162 17.69 -20.80 3.70
N GLY A 163 17.81 -20.18 2.50
CA GLY A 163 18.37 -20.78 1.31
C GLY A 163 17.40 -21.68 0.52
N GLU A 164 16.14 -21.72 0.93
CA GLU A 164 15.09 -22.47 0.23
C GLU A 164 14.06 -21.52 -0.40
N LEU A 165 13.59 -21.88 -1.59
CA LEU A 165 12.50 -21.18 -2.26
C LEU A 165 11.17 -21.80 -1.79
N ILE A 166 10.39 -21.04 -1.01
CA ILE A 166 9.10 -21.48 -0.49
C ILE A 166 7.99 -20.57 -1.01
N ARG A 167 6.74 -21.06 -0.99
CA ARG A 167 5.58 -20.24 -1.35
C ARG A 167 5.50 -19.01 -0.48
N ASP A 168 5.34 -17.84 -1.10
CA ASP A 168 5.01 -16.60 -0.37
C ASP A 168 3.52 -16.62 0.04
N THR A 169 3.26 -16.44 1.31
CA THR A 169 1.93 -16.31 1.88
C THR A 169 1.56 -14.86 2.19
N MET A 170 2.38 -13.91 1.72
CA MET A 170 2.18 -12.46 1.84
C MET A 170 1.96 -12.00 3.29
N LEU A 171 2.71 -12.58 4.22
CA LEU A 171 2.66 -12.19 5.63
C LEU A 171 3.20 -10.78 5.87
N ASP A 172 4.02 -10.29 4.94
CA ASP A 172 4.61 -8.97 5.02
C ASP A 172 3.65 -7.84 4.63
N GLU A 173 2.47 -8.16 4.08
CA GLU A 173 1.48 -7.13 3.77
C GLU A 173 0.87 -6.54 5.04
N GLN A 174 0.97 -5.22 5.15
CA GLN A 174 0.43 -4.43 6.25
C GLN A 174 -0.24 -3.16 5.73
N MET A 175 -1.12 -2.58 6.55
CA MET A 175 -1.84 -1.35 6.26
C MET A 175 -1.50 -0.26 7.26
N LEU A 176 -1.70 0.99 6.83
CA LEU A 176 -1.73 2.15 7.72
C LEU A 176 -3.19 2.52 8.00
N ILE A 177 -3.54 2.64 9.28
CA ILE A 177 -4.84 3.11 9.76
C ILE A 177 -4.63 4.44 10.46
N ILE A 178 -5.41 5.44 10.07
CA ILE A 178 -5.39 6.78 10.69
C ILE A 178 -6.79 7.11 11.22
N GLU A 179 -6.87 7.41 12.51
CA GLU A 179 -8.10 7.90 13.16
C GLU A 179 -8.20 9.42 13.00
N ASP A 180 -9.36 9.91 12.60
CA ASP A 180 -9.70 11.33 12.47
C ASP A 180 -11.17 11.58 12.81
N ASP A 181 -11.45 12.45 13.79
CA ASP A 181 -12.80 12.82 14.22
C ASP A 181 -13.74 11.63 14.51
N GLY A 182 -13.20 10.58 15.12
CA GLY A 182 -13.98 9.40 15.50
C GLY A 182 -14.26 8.42 14.36
N GLU A 183 -13.72 8.64 13.17
CA GLU A 183 -13.75 7.77 12.01
C GLU A 183 -12.32 7.31 11.66
N ILE A 184 -12.17 6.34 10.76
CA ILE A 184 -10.86 5.86 10.31
C ILE A 184 -10.67 6.00 8.80
N ALA A 185 -9.42 6.28 8.40
CA ALA A 185 -8.93 6.13 7.04
C ALA A 185 -7.97 4.94 6.98
N ILE A 186 -8.11 4.12 5.93
CA ILE A 186 -7.31 2.91 5.71
C ILE A 186 -6.52 3.08 4.41
N PHE A 187 -5.21 2.84 4.48
CA PHE A 187 -4.28 2.89 3.36
C PHE A 187 -3.63 1.52 3.19
N LEU A 188 -3.69 0.97 1.97
CA LEU A 188 -3.18 -0.35 1.62
C LEU A 188 -2.34 -0.28 0.34
N GLY A 189 -1.33 -1.17 0.25
CA GLY A 189 -0.55 -1.40 -0.96
C GLY A 189 -1.34 -2.18 -2.00
N CYS A 190 -1.12 -3.49 -2.08
CA CYS A 190 -1.79 -4.39 -3.03
C CYS A 190 -2.96 -5.18 -2.45
N SER A 191 -3.04 -5.31 -1.14
CA SER A 191 -4.06 -6.13 -0.46
C SER A 191 -4.04 -7.62 -0.85
N HIS A 192 -2.85 -8.22 -0.98
CA HIS A 192 -2.71 -9.64 -1.36
C HIS A 192 -3.45 -10.62 -0.44
N PRO A 193 -3.56 -10.38 0.90
CA PRO A 193 -4.42 -11.20 1.76
C PRO A 193 -5.91 -11.06 1.46
N GLY A 194 -6.30 -10.09 0.63
CA GLY A 194 -7.67 -9.74 0.30
C GLY A 194 -8.12 -8.42 0.92
N ILE A 195 -8.78 -7.58 0.11
CA ILE A 195 -9.25 -6.26 0.56
C ILE A 195 -10.30 -6.36 1.68
N ILE A 196 -11.18 -7.35 1.63
CA ILE A 196 -12.21 -7.54 2.66
C ILE A 196 -11.60 -8.10 3.95
N ASN A 197 -10.59 -8.99 3.86
CA ASN A 197 -9.81 -9.41 5.02
C ASN A 197 -9.14 -8.21 5.70
N SER A 198 -8.52 -7.33 4.91
CA SER A 198 -7.86 -6.12 5.39
C SER A 198 -8.83 -5.17 6.09
N ILE A 199 -9.98 -4.89 5.49
CA ILE A 199 -11.02 -4.02 6.08
C ILE A 199 -11.52 -4.62 7.41
N LYS A 200 -11.85 -5.91 7.45
CA LYS A 200 -12.32 -6.57 8.68
C LYS A 200 -11.25 -6.55 9.76
N TYR A 201 -9.98 -6.67 9.38
CA TYR A 201 -8.90 -6.57 10.34
C TYR A 201 -8.73 -5.15 10.87
N ALA A 202 -8.84 -4.12 10.04
CA ALA A 202 -8.86 -2.73 10.49
C ALA A 202 -9.99 -2.47 11.50
N GLN A 203 -11.20 -2.95 11.23
CA GLN A 203 -12.34 -2.86 12.16
C GLN A 203 -12.09 -3.60 13.48
N LYS A 204 -11.32 -4.69 13.48
CA LYS A 204 -10.92 -5.39 14.70
C LYS A 204 -9.88 -4.60 15.50
N LEU A 205 -8.93 -3.94 14.83
CA LEU A 205 -7.88 -3.14 15.49
C LEU A 205 -8.44 -1.83 16.06
N VAL A 206 -9.42 -1.24 15.38
CA VAL A 206 -10.09 0.01 15.79
C VAL A 206 -11.60 -0.23 15.77
N PRO A 207 -12.15 -0.89 16.81
CA PRO A 207 -13.57 -1.24 16.86
C PRO A 207 -14.46 0.00 16.97
N ASP A 208 -15.71 -0.16 16.55
CA ASP A 208 -16.78 0.83 16.67
C ASP A 208 -16.53 2.15 15.89
N LYS A 209 -15.58 2.15 14.96
CA LYS A 209 -15.30 3.30 14.10
C LYS A 209 -15.81 3.06 12.69
N ARG A 210 -16.46 4.09 12.13
CA ARG A 210 -16.84 4.12 10.73
C ARG A 210 -15.61 4.33 9.84
N ILE A 211 -15.60 3.69 8.68
CA ILE A 211 -14.54 3.89 7.70
C ILE A 211 -14.91 5.09 6.81
N LYS A 212 -14.17 6.19 6.98
CA LYS A 212 -14.32 7.42 6.20
C LYS A 212 -13.68 7.30 4.82
N LEU A 213 -12.49 6.68 4.77
CA LEU A 213 -11.71 6.49 3.54
C LEU A 213 -11.13 5.09 3.49
N LEU A 214 -11.23 4.46 2.31
CA LEU A 214 -10.44 3.33 1.89
C LEU A 214 -9.67 3.73 0.63
N LEU A 215 -8.34 3.85 0.72
CA LEU A 215 -7.46 4.14 -0.40
C LEU A 215 -6.50 2.95 -0.56
N ALA A 216 -6.63 2.22 -1.68
CA ALA A 216 -6.00 0.91 -1.78
C ALA A 216 -5.76 0.45 -3.23
N GLY A 217 -4.64 -0.25 -3.46
CA GLY A 217 -4.57 -1.30 -4.45
C GLY A 217 -5.35 -2.53 -3.92
N MET A 218 -6.15 -3.15 -4.77
CA MET A 218 -7.08 -4.22 -4.35
C MET A 218 -6.82 -5.56 -5.03
N HIS A 219 -5.80 -5.62 -5.88
CA HIS A 219 -5.37 -6.84 -6.60
C HIS A 219 -6.54 -7.57 -7.31
N LEU A 220 -7.40 -6.79 -8.01
CA LEU A 220 -8.65 -7.30 -8.62
C LEU A 220 -8.58 -7.44 -10.14
N GLU A 221 -7.44 -7.14 -10.77
CA GLU A 221 -7.33 -7.12 -12.24
C GLU A 221 -7.61 -8.49 -12.88
N HIS A 222 -7.18 -9.58 -12.22
CA HIS A 222 -7.26 -10.93 -12.75
C HIS A 222 -8.22 -11.86 -11.99
N VAL A 223 -9.03 -11.31 -11.08
CA VAL A 223 -10.00 -12.11 -10.33
C VAL A 223 -11.20 -12.50 -11.19
N SER A 224 -11.89 -13.56 -10.79
CA SER A 224 -13.13 -13.97 -11.47
C SER A 224 -14.22 -12.90 -11.34
N PRO A 225 -15.16 -12.80 -12.30
CA PRO A 225 -16.29 -11.87 -12.18
C PRO A 225 -17.11 -12.06 -10.90
N ILE A 226 -17.24 -13.30 -10.43
CA ILE A 226 -17.94 -13.63 -9.18
C ILE A 226 -17.20 -13.04 -7.98
N GLN A 227 -15.88 -13.17 -7.92
CA GLN A 227 -15.08 -12.61 -6.85
C GLN A 227 -15.15 -11.07 -6.85
N LEU A 228 -15.04 -10.43 -8.02
CA LEU A 228 -15.17 -8.97 -8.14
C LEU A 228 -16.54 -8.50 -7.63
N GLN A 229 -17.63 -9.12 -8.06
CA GLN A 229 -18.98 -8.77 -7.62
C GLN A 229 -19.16 -8.97 -6.12
N THR A 230 -18.66 -10.09 -5.57
CA THR A 230 -18.70 -10.37 -4.13
C THR A 230 -17.94 -9.32 -3.33
N THR A 231 -16.74 -8.94 -3.79
CA THR A 231 -15.93 -7.90 -3.16
C THR A 231 -16.66 -6.56 -3.14
N ILE A 232 -17.23 -6.14 -4.29
CA ILE A 232 -17.98 -4.88 -4.39
C ILE A 232 -19.19 -4.89 -3.46
N GLN A 233 -19.93 -6.00 -3.39
CA GLN A 233 -21.08 -6.13 -2.50
C GLN A 233 -20.67 -6.02 -1.03
N GLN A 234 -19.57 -6.67 -0.61
CA GLN A 234 -19.05 -6.56 0.74
C GLN A 234 -18.64 -5.12 1.08
N ILE A 235 -18.01 -4.39 0.14
CA ILE A 235 -17.68 -2.98 0.34
C ILE A 235 -18.93 -2.12 0.54
N LEU A 236 -19.98 -2.37 -0.23
CA LEU A 236 -21.31 -1.71 -0.05
C LEU A 236 -21.90 -1.99 1.32
N ASP A 237 -21.90 -3.26 1.75
CA ASP A 237 -22.48 -3.69 3.02
C ASP A 237 -21.75 -3.08 4.24
N ILE A 238 -20.43 -2.87 4.14
CA ILE A 238 -19.63 -2.20 5.15
C ILE A 238 -19.95 -0.70 5.22
N ASN A 239 -20.48 -0.11 4.16
CA ASN A 239 -20.88 1.30 4.08
C ASN A 239 -19.71 2.28 4.29
N ILE A 240 -18.65 2.11 3.52
CA ILE A 240 -17.49 3.01 3.50
C ILE A 240 -17.87 4.33 2.84
N SER A 241 -17.50 5.47 3.44
CA SER A 241 -17.90 6.79 2.93
C SER A 241 -17.26 7.13 1.59
N MET A 242 -15.96 6.81 1.42
CA MET A 242 -15.19 7.06 0.20
C MET A 242 -14.22 5.92 -0.09
N VAL A 243 -14.28 5.39 -1.29
CA VAL A 243 -13.36 4.36 -1.81
C VAL A 243 -12.56 4.94 -2.95
N ILE A 244 -11.25 4.80 -2.90
CA ILE A 244 -10.30 5.23 -3.93
C ILE A 244 -9.46 4.02 -4.34
N PRO A 245 -9.90 3.29 -5.38
CA PRO A 245 -9.13 2.19 -5.93
C PRO A 245 -7.98 2.72 -6.80
N LEU A 246 -6.77 2.19 -6.59
CA LEU A 246 -5.55 2.58 -7.28
C LEU A 246 -4.79 1.34 -7.78
N HIS A 247 -3.74 1.58 -8.55
CA HIS A 247 -2.67 0.66 -8.89
C HIS A 247 -3.18 -0.74 -9.33
N CYS A 248 -2.77 -1.81 -8.64
CA CYS A 248 -3.08 -3.22 -8.94
C CYS A 248 -4.58 -3.58 -8.84
N THR A 249 -5.45 -2.64 -8.50
CA THR A 249 -6.92 -2.86 -8.63
C THR A 249 -7.30 -3.20 -10.06
N GLY A 250 -6.55 -2.66 -11.05
CA GLY A 250 -6.83 -2.84 -12.46
C GLY A 250 -7.96 -1.94 -12.96
N PHE A 251 -7.79 -1.40 -14.17
CA PHE A 251 -8.70 -0.38 -14.71
C PHE A 251 -10.15 -0.88 -14.86
N GLY A 252 -10.33 -2.14 -15.29
CA GLY A 252 -11.67 -2.74 -15.43
C GLY A 252 -12.41 -2.84 -14.10
N ALA A 253 -11.74 -3.32 -13.06
CA ALA A 253 -12.31 -3.40 -11.71
C ALA A 253 -12.58 -2.02 -11.11
N MET A 254 -11.69 -1.04 -11.32
CA MET A 254 -11.91 0.35 -10.90
C MET A 254 -13.18 0.95 -11.52
N CYS A 255 -13.40 0.72 -12.83
CA CYS A 255 -14.61 1.20 -13.51
C CYS A 255 -15.88 0.55 -12.95
N GLU A 256 -15.84 -0.74 -12.63
CA GLU A 256 -16.98 -1.45 -12.07
C GLU A 256 -17.28 -1.00 -10.63
N ILE A 257 -16.25 -0.85 -9.78
CA ILE A 257 -16.37 -0.27 -8.44
C ILE A 257 -17.00 1.13 -8.52
N LYS A 258 -16.49 1.98 -9.43
CA LYS A 258 -17.03 3.33 -9.65
C LYS A 258 -18.49 3.31 -10.10
N ARG A 259 -18.83 2.41 -11.02
CA ARG A 259 -20.20 2.26 -11.52
C ARG A 259 -21.18 1.93 -10.39
N VAL A 260 -20.79 1.04 -9.48
CA VAL A 260 -21.65 0.56 -8.39
C VAL A 260 -21.69 1.56 -7.23
N LEU A 261 -20.54 2.02 -6.75
CA LEU A 261 -20.46 2.94 -5.59
C LEU A 261 -20.79 4.38 -5.96
N ASN A 262 -20.76 4.75 -7.22
CA ASN A 262 -21.11 6.07 -7.75
C ASN A 262 -20.41 7.23 -6.99
N LYS A 263 -21.14 7.99 -6.17
CA LYS A 263 -20.57 9.11 -5.39
C LYS A 263 -19.63 8.64 -4.26
N GLY A 264 -19.78 7.42 -3.78
CA GLY A 264 -18.91 6.80 -2.77
C GLY A 264 -17.56 6.32 -3.31
N CYS A 265 -17.26 6.53 -4.61
CA CYS A 265 -15.97 6.18 -5.19
C CYS A 265 -15.41 7.34 -6.02
N GLN A 266 -14.09 7.56 -5.93
CA GLN A 266 -13.35 8.47 -6.81
C GLN A 266 -12.24 7.71 -7.53
N LEU A 267 -12.08 7.97 -8.84
CA LEU A 267 -10.97 7.46 -9.64
C LEU A 267 -9.89 8.54 -9.70
N LEU A 268 -8.89 8.40 -8.87
CA LEU A 268 -7.74 9.28 -8.79
C LEU A 268 -6.50 8.65 -9.45
N CYS A 269 -5.41 9.39 -9.56
CA CYS A 269 -4.14 8.94 -10.13
C CYS A 269 -2.99 9.83 -9.63
N ALA A 270 -1.76 9.53 -10.06
CA ALA A 270 -0.58 10.33 -9.70
C ALA A 270 -0.81 11.83 -9.92
N GLY A 271 -0.48 12.63 -8.91
CA GLY A 271 -0.67 14.07 -8.86
C GLY A 271 -2.01 14.53 -8.29
N ASP A 272 -2.99 13.65 -8.08
CA ASP A 272 -4.25 14.05 -7.44
C ASP A 272 -4.08 14.24 -5.94
N VAL A 273 -4.96 15.06 -5.37
CA VAL A 273 -4.97 15.44 -3.94
C VAL A 273 -6.39 15.26 -3.41
N ILE A 274 -6.51 14.68 -2.23
CA ILE A 274 -7.76 14.57 -1.50
C ILE A 274 -7.59 15.09 -0.07
N GLU A 275 -8.59 15.76 0.43
CA GLU A 275 -8.71 16.21 1.83
C GLU A 275 -10.00 15.63 2.40
N ILE A 276 -9.91 15.01 3.58
CA ILE A 276 -11.02 14.35 4.27
C ILE A 276 -11.05 14.69 5.76
#